data_1d588c9c0e0f0cb925e4e43f6a2d568e
#
_entry.id   1d588c9c0e0f0cb925e4e43f6a2d568e
#
_cell.length_a   1.000
_cell.length_b   1.000
_cell.length_c   1.000
_cell.angle_alpha   90.00
_cell.angle_beta   90.00
_cell.angle_gamma   90.00
#
_symmetry.space_group_name_H-M   'P 1'
#
loop_
_entity.id
_entity.type
_entity.pdbx_description
1 polymer ?
#
loop_
_entity_poly.entity_id
_entity_poly.type
_entity_poly.pdbx_seq_one_letter_code
_entity_poly.pdbx_strand_id
1 'polypeptide(L)'
;MMRELRHGLEQLARFGLVQARCCAFAVALLAGIAGSRLLPQLPVARYDLVLVYGVLLTLVARKAGWETGRDTAVIAVCHVLGLLFELVKVRMGSWSYPEDALTKVAGVPLYGGFMYAAVASYVCRARRLMRLRFTRYRAAATTVVAAAVYLNFFTHHWMPDLRWPLALAMAAATAGTWVGFRVGAHRYRLPLAVSFVLIGFFLWVAENAATYVGAWSYPQQLAGWQPVPLTKFGAWSLLISVTFVLVEHLAASGPGRTAGHPEDGPTAVSDSFKTG
;
A
#
# COMPACT_ATOMS: atom_id res chain seq x y z
N MET A 1 -20.64 -30.17 7.68
CA MET A 1 -19.20 -30.17 7.34
C MET A 1 -18.94 -29.78 5.87
N MET A 2 -19.38 -30.57 4.83
CA MET A 2 -19.11 -30.24 3.41
C MET A 2 -19.71 -28.89 2.95
N ARG A 3 -20.90 -28.51 3.38
CA ARG A 3 -21.54 -27.21 3.02
C ARG A 3 -20.75 -26.03 3.63
N GLU A 4 -20.28 -26.15 4.87
CA GLU A 4 -19.49 -25.11 5.54
C GLU A 4 -18.13 -24.93 4.89
N LEU A 5 -17.45 -26.05 4.55
CA LEU A 5 -16.20 -26.00 3.83
C LEU A 5 -16.34 -25.33 2.45
N ARG A 6 -17.36 -25.72 1.69
CA ARG A 6 -17.65 -25.11 0.39
C ARG A 6 -17.92 -23.60 0.54
N HIS A 7 -18.73 -23.20 1.53
CA HIS A 7 -18.99 -21.79 1.81
C HIS A 7 -17.72 -21.05 2.16
N GLY A 8 -16.84 -21.63 3.02
CA GLY A 8 -15.54 -21.05 3.36
C GLY A 8 -14.65 -20.84 2.15
N LEU A 9 -14.55 -21.83 1.26
CA LEU A 9 -13.79 -21.76 0.02
C LEU A 9 -14.34 -20.69 -0.94
N GLU A 10 -15.65 -20.60 -1.08
CA GLU A 10 -16.31 -19.56 -1.90
C GLU A 10 -16.01 -18.15 -1.35
N GLN A 11 -16.04 -17.96 -0.02
CA GLN A 11 -15.70 -16.68 0.59
C GLN A 11 -14.21 -16.34 0.43
N LEU A 12 -13.32 -17.32 0.57
CA LEU A 12 -11.89 -17.14 0.34
C LEU A 12 -11.62 -16.75 -1.14
N ALA A 13 -12.25 -17.42 -2.09
CA ALA A 13 -12.13 -17.09 -3.52
C ALA A 13 -12.64 -15.68 -3.81
N ARG A 14 -13.80 -15.28 -3.24
CA ARG A 14 -14.32 -13.91 -3.37
C ARG A 14 -13.36 -12.87 -2.74
N PHE A 15 -12.80 -13.18 -1.57
CA PHE A 15 -11.79 -12.31 -0.95
C PHE A 15 -10.57 -12.16 -1.85
N GLY A 16 -10.03 -13.27 -2.38
CA GLY A 16 -8.90 -13.26 -3.32
C GLY A 16 -9.18 -12.42 -4.58
N LEU A 17 -10.38 -12.53 -5.17
CA LEU A 17 -10.80 -11.74 -6.33
C LEU A 17 -10.87 -10.24 -6.00
N VAL A 18 -11.37 -9.86 -4.82
CA VAL A 18 -11.41 -8.45 -4.40
C VAL A 18 -9.98 -7.94 -4.17
N GLN A 19 -9.11 -8.73 -3.54
CA GLN A 19 -7.70 -8.38 -3.35
C GLN A 19 -6.97 -8.21 -4.69
N ALA A 20 -7.15 -9.13 -5.63
CA ALA A 20 -6.60 -9.02 -6.98
C ALA A 20 -7.03 -7.71 -7.67
N ARG A 21 -8.31 -7.34 -7.52
CA ARG A 21 -8.82 -6.05 -8.00
C ARG A 21 -8.17 -4.87 -7.30
N CYS A 22 -7.89 -4.94 -6.00
CA CYS A 22 -7.18 -3.90 -5.28
C CYS A 22 -5.73 -3.78 -5.77
N CYS A 23 -5.07 -4.88 -6.10
CA CYS A 23 -3.71 -4.94 -6.60
C CYS A 23 -3.57 -4.64 -8.11
N ALA A 24 -4.65 -4.37 -8.84
CA ALA A 24 -4.63 -4.28 -10.31
C ALA A 24 -3.57 -3.30 -10.85
N PHE A 25 -3.41 -2.12 -10.24
CA PHE A 25 -2.39 -1.15 -10.61
C PHE A 25 -0.97 -1.69 -10.36
N ALA A 26 -0.72 -2.24 -9.17
CA ALA A 26 0.58 -2.79 -8.79
C ALA A 26 0.98 -3.98 -9.70
N VAL A 27 0.04 -4.88 -9.97
CA VAL A 27 0.26 -6.03 -10.86
C VAL A 27 0.53 -5.57 -12.30
N ALA A 28 -0.24 -4.62 -12.80
CA ALA A 28 0.00 -4.05 -14.14
C ALA A 28 1.37 -3.37 -14.23
N LEU A 29 1.74 -2.59 -13.20
CA LEU A 29 3.06 -1.95 -13.14
C LEU A 29 4.20 -2.98 -13.17
N LEU A 30 4.15 -4.00 -12.33
CA LEU A 30 5.15 -5.08 -12.30
C LEU A 30 5.18 -5.87 -13.61
N ALA A 31 4.03 -6.13 -14.22
CA ALA A 31 3.94 -6.78 -15.53
C ALA A 31 4.60 -5.93 -16.63
N GLY A 32 4.43 -4.61 -16.61
CA GLY A 32 5.11 -3.70 -17.53
C GLY A 32 6.63 -3.67 -17.32
N ILE A 33 7.08 -3.64 -16.06
CA ILE A 33 8.51 -3.72 -15.72
C ILE A 33 9.11 -5.06 -16.21
N ALA A 34 8.42 -6.17 -15.96
CA ALA A 34 8.86 -7.50 -16.43
C ALA A 34 8.85 -7.58 -17.97
N GLY A 35 7.76 -7.12 -18.59
CA GLY A 35 7.61 -7.10 -20.05
C GLY A 35 8.64 -6.23 -20.74
N SER A 36 9.07 -5.12 -20.12
CA SER A 36 10.12 -4.26 -20.67
C SER A 36 11.47 -4.97 -20.87
N ARG A 37 11.71 -6.08 -20.16
CA ARG A 37 12.88 -6.93 -20.36
C ARG A 37 12.84 -7.79 -21.61
N LEU A 38 11.66 -8.03 -22.15
CA LEU A 38 11.45 -8.82 -23.36
C LEU A 38 11.52 -7.97 -24.64
N LEU A 39 11.58 -6.64 -24.49
CA LEU A 39 11.68 -5.74 -25.62
C LEU A 39 13.07 -5.84 -26.26
N PRO A 40 13.17 -5.74 -27.59
CA PRO A 40 14.46 -5.65 -28.28
C PRO A 40 15.18 -4.36 -27.82
N GLN A 41 16.45 -4.26 -28.13
CA GLN A 41 17.20 -3.03 -27.87
C GLN A 41 16.58 -1.87 -28.66
N LEU A 42 15.96 -0.97 -27.95
CA LEU A 42 15.35 0.23 -28.50
C LEU A 42 16.31 1.42 -28.30
N PRO A 43 16.20 2.48 -29.09
CA PRO A 43 17.01 3.69 -28.92
C PRO A 43 16.64 4.48 -27.64
N VAL A 44 15.63 4.04 -26.90
CA VAL A 44 15.15 4.62 -25.65
C VAL A 44 15.50 3.69 -24.48
N ALA A 45 16.07 4.24 -23.44
CA ALA A 45 16.44 3.48 -22.26
C ALA A 45 15.22 2.83 -21.59
N ARG A 46 15.39 1.61 -21.08
CA ARG A 46 14.32 0.81 -20.48
C ARG A 46 13.61 1.55 -19.33
N TYR A 47 14.34 2.22 -18.45
CA TYR A 47 13.74 2.97 -17.33
C TYR A 47 12.90 4.16 -17.79
N ASP A 48 13.25 4.79 -18.92
CA ASP A 48 12.44 5.86 -19.51
C ASP A 48 11.14 5.31 -20.10
N LEU A 49 11.18 4.12 -20.74
CA LEU A 49 9.98 3.41 -21.20
C LEU A 49 9.07 3.01 -20.04
N VAL A 50 9.64 2.53 -18.92
CA VAL A 50 8.87 2.20 -17.72
C VAL A 50 8.22 3.43 -17.10
N LEU A 51 8.89 4.59 -17.13
CA LEU A 51 8.29 5.87 -16.71
C LEU A 51 7.07 6.23 -17.56
N VAL A 52 7.23 6.22 -18.89
CA VAL A 52 6.12 6.48 -19.83
C VAL A 52 4.98 5.51 -19.60
N TYR A 53 5.29 4.22 -19.46
CA TYR A 53 4.30 3.20 -19.13
C TYR A 53 3.56 3.49 -17.81
N GLY A 54 4.26 3.85 -16.74
CA GLY A 54 3.66 4.19 -15.44
C GLY A 54 2.71 5.40 -15.51
N VAL A 55 3.09 6.42 -16.28
CA VAL A 55 2.22 7.59 -16.54
C VAL A 55 0.98 7.16 -17.32
N LEU A 56 1.14 6.42 -18.41
CA LEU A 56 0.02 5.91 -19.21
C LEU A 56 -0.90 5.00 -18.38
N LEU A 57 -0.34 4.11 -17.59
CA LEU A 57 -1.11 3.24 -16.68
C LEU A 57 -1.95 4.07 -15.70
N THR A 58 -1.39 5.16 -15.14
CA THR A 58 -2.12 6.06 -14.25
C THR A 58 -3.29 6.73 -14.96
N LEU A 59 -3.06 7.21 -16.18
CA LEU A 59 -4.11 7.84 -17.01
C LEU A 59 -5.21 6.84 -17.39
N VAL A 60 -4.82 5.62 -17.78
CA VAL A 60 -5.77 4.54 -18.10
C VAL A 60 -6.55 4.14 -16.85
N ALA A 61 -5.91 3.94 -15.71
CA ALA A 61 -6.58 3.62 -14.45
C ALA A 61 -7.61 4.70 -14.05
N ARG A 62 -7.27 5.97 -14.29
CA ARG A 62 -8.18 7.11 -14.05
C ARG A 62 -9.36 7.10 -15.03
N LYS A 63 -9.11 6.92 -16.33
CA LYS A 63 -10.16 6.89 -17.36
C LYS A 63 -11.08 5.66 -17.25
N ALA A 64 -10.52 4.51 -16.91
CA ALA A 64 -11.27 3.28 -16.70
C ALA A 64 -12.06 3.25 -15.37
N GLY A 65 -12.00 4.33 -14.56
CA GLY A 65 -12.69 4.40 -13.27
C GLY A 65 -12.09 3.49 -12.18
N TRP A 66 -10.89 2.96 -12.41
CA TRP A 66 -10.17 2.22 -11.37
C TRP A 66 -9.77 3.15 -10.22
N GLU A 67 -9.35 4.36 -10.56
CA GLU A 67 -8.97 5.40 -9.61
C GLU A 67 -9.88 6.64 -9.75
N THR A 68 -10.25 7.23 -8.63
CA THR A 68 -10.93 8.53 -8.61
C THR A 68 -9.91 9.67 -8.77
N GLY A 69 -10.35 10.88 -9.04
CA GLY A 69 -9.46 12.05 -9.07
C GLY A 69 -8.71 12.26 -7.75
N ARG A 70 -9.36 11.96 -6.63
CA ARG A 70 -8.74 12.01 -5.29
C ARG A 70 -7.69 10.91 -5.12
N ASP A 71 -8.01 9.67 -5.50
CA ASP A 71 -7.04 8.58 -5.46
C ASP A 71 -5.81 8.93 -6.29
N THR A 72 -5.99 9.49 -7.50
CA THR A 72 -4.89 9.94 -8.35
C THR A 72 -4.02 11.00 -7.68
N ALA A 73 -4.62 11.94 -6.94
CA ALA A 73 -3.86 12.93 -6.17
C ALA A 73 -3.03 12.27 -5.04
N VAL A 74 -3.62 11.32 -4.31
CA VAL A 74 -2.89 10.54 -3.27
C VAL A 74 -1.75 9.75 -3.89
N ILE A 75 -1.99 9.08 -5.01
CA ILE A 75 -1.00 8.32 -5.78
C ILE A 75 0.16 9.24 -6.19
N ALA A 76 -0.13 10.46 -6.69
CA ALA A 76 0.89 11.43 -7.07
C ALA A 76 1.71 11.92 -5.86
N VAL A 77 1.06 12.20 -4.72
CA VAL A 77 1.77 12.56 -3.48
C VAL A 77 2.70 11.42 -3.03
N CYS A 78 2.20 10.17 -3.01
CA CYS A 78 3.02 9.01 -2.64
C CYS A 78 4.16 8.76 -3.64
N HIS A 79 3.95 9.04 -4.94
CA HIS A 79 5.01 9.00 -5.95
C HIS A 79 6.15 9.98 -5.60
N VAL A 80 5.81 11.24 -5.31
CA VAL A 80 6.82 12.27 -4.96
C VAL A 80 7.53 11.93 -3.66
N LEU A 81 6.79 11.55 -2.60
CA LEU A 81 7.39 11.13 -1.32
C LEU A 81 8.27 9.89 -1.49
N GLY A 82 7.87 8.95 -2.35
CA GLY A 82 8.66 7.79 -2.72
C GLY A 82 9.97 8.18 -3.40
N LEU A 83 9.93 9.12 -4.37
CA LEU A 83 11.15 9.62 -5.02
C LEU A 83 12.11 10.29 -4.04
N LEU A 84 11.60 11.10 -3.11
CA LEU A 84 12.43 11.70 -2.06
C LEU A 84 13.11 10.63 -1.21
N PHE A 85 12.39 9.57 -0.87
CA PHE A 85 12.92 8.43 -0.15
C PHE A 85 14.00 7.69 -0.97
N GLU A 86 13.75 7.43 -2.25
CA GLU A 86 14.70 6.80 -3.17
C GLU A 86 16.02 7.58 -3.29
N LEU A 87 15.94 8.92 -3.44
CA LEU A 87 17.12 9.76 -3.53
C LEU A 87 18.06 9.60 -2.33
N VAL A 88 17.51 9.56 -1.12
CA VAL A 88 18.30 9.33 0.10
C VAL A 88 18.87 7.92 0.12
N LYS A 89 18.06 6.91 -0.16
CA LYS A 89 18.46 5.51 -0.05
C LYS A 89 19.50 5.09 -1.10
N VAL A 90 19.37 5.55 -2.33
CA VAL A 90 20.35 5.32 -3.38
C VAL A 90 21.66 6.05 -3.06
N ARG A 91 21.61 7.31 -2.59
CA ARG A 91 22.79 8.04 -2.13
C ARG A 91 23.51 7.33 -0.98
N MET A 92 22.79 6.65 -0.08
CA MET A 92 23.34 5.88 1.03
C MET A 92 23.77 4.45 0.63
N GLY A 93 23.67 4.09 -0.64
CA GLY A 93 24.07 2.76 -1.12
C GLY A 93 23.17 1.62 -0.68
N SER A 94 21.94 1.93 -0.20
CA SER A 94 20.99 0.90 0.25
C SER A 94 20.54 -0.02 -0.88
N TRP A 95 20.41 0.52 -2.11
CA TRP A 95 20.18 -0.18 -3.38
C TRP A 95 20.57 0.74 -4.53
N SER A 96 20.57 0.22 -5.74
CA SER A 96 20.93 0.96 -6.96
C SER A 96 20.00 0.62 -8.11
N TYR A 97 20.06 1.49 -9.11
CA TYR A 97 19.42 1.33 -10.40
C TYR A 97 20.54 1.23 -11.46
N PRO A 98 20.95 0.03 -11.87
CA PRO A 98 22.18 -0.16 -12.64
C PRO A 98 22.10 0.35 -14.09
N GLU A 99 20.89 0.39 -14.69
CA GLU A 99 20.74 0.80 -16.08
C GLU A 99 20.72 2.33 -16.22
N ASP A 100 21.25 2.83 -17.35
CA ASP A 100 21.20 4.24 -17.68
C ASP A 100 19.79 4.67 -18.13
N ALA A 101 19.46 5.94 -17.93
CA ALA A 101 18.23 6.56 -18.40
C ALA A 101 18.34 8.08 -18.42
N LEU A 102 17.61 8.74 -19.33
CA LEU A 102 17.53 10.20 -19.43
C LEU A 102 16.81 10.81 -18.23
N THR A 103 15.80 10.11 -17.70
CA THR A 103 14.99 10.56 -16.57
C THR A 103 15.55 10.17 -15.21
N LYS A 104 16.85 9.92 -15.11
CA LYS A 104 17.56 9.59 -13.89
C LYS A 104 18.07 10.85 -13.19
N VAL A 105 17.67 11.08 -11.95
CA VAL A 105 18.11 12.20 -11.10
C VAL A 105 18.91 11.64 -9.93
N ALA A 106 20.17 12.03 -9.77
CA ALA A 106 21.05 11.56 -8.70
C ALA A 106 21.08 10.02 -8.55
N GLY A 107 21.07 9.29 -9.67
CA GLY A 107 21.08 7.83 -9.69
C GLY A 107 19.70 7.16 -9.56
N VAL A 108 18.63 7.93 -9.35
CA VAL A 108 17.25 7.43 -9.21
C VAL A 108 16.45 7.73 -10.47
N PRO A 109 15.92 6.72 -11.19
CA PRO A 109 15.00 6.95 -12.29
C PRO A 109 13.64 7.40 -11.77
N LEU A 110 12.99 8.35 -12.45
CA LEU A 110 11.71 8.90 -11.99
C LEU A 110 10.61 7.85 -11.88
N TYR A 111 10.69 6.73 -12.60
CA TYR A 111 9.72 5.66 -12.43
C TYR A 111 9.75 5.03 -11.02
N GLY A 112 10.86 5.13 -10.28
CA GLY A 112 11.01 4.56 -8.92
C GLY A 112 9.90 4.99 -7.96
N GLY A 113 9.37 6.20 -8.12
CA GLY A 113 8.22 6.68 -7.34
C GLY A 113 6.93 5.89 -7.57
N PHE A 114 6.76 5.24 -8.73
CA PHE A 114 5.56 4.44 -9.02
C PHE A 114 5.44 3.19 -8.14
N MET A 115 6.51 2.72 -7.53
CA MET A 115 6.47 1.60 -6.58
C MET A 115 5.64 2.00 -5.34
N TYR A 116 5.85 3.22 -4.84
CA TYR A 116 5.10 3.79 -3.71
C TYR A 116 3.68 4.20 -4.11
N ALA A 117 3.54 4.74 -5.31
CA ALA A 117 2.25 5.03 -5.93
C ALA A 117 1.36 3.78 -6.04
N ALA A 118 1.93 2.62 -6.37
CA ALA A 118 1.22 1.34 -6.45
C ALA A 118 0.68 0.90 -5.08
N VAL A 119 1.43 1.11 -4.00
CA VAL A 119 0.97 0.84 -2.63
C VAL A 119 -0.19 1.78 -2.26
N ALA A 120 -0.10 3.06 -2.62
CA ALA A 120 -1.18 4.03 -2.40
C ALA A 120 -2.44 3.65 -3.17
N SER A 121 -2.32 3.27 -4.45
CA SER A 121 -3.43 2.77 -5.26
C SER A 121 -4.11 1.58 -4.59
N TYR A 122 -3.32 0.60 -4.11
CA TYR A 122 -3.86 -0.55 -3.38
C TYR A 122 -4.70 -0.11 -2.16
N VAL A 123 -4.18 0.77 -1.30
CA VAL A 123 -4.88 1.23 -0.09
C VAL A 123 -6.17 1.98 -0.45
N CYS A 124 -6.12 2.89 -1.42
CA CYS A 124 -7.29 3.63 -1.92
C CYS A 124 -8.38 2.68 -2.44
N ARG A 125 -7.99 1.69 -3.26
CA ARG A 125 -8.91 0.71 -3.83
C ARG A 125 -9.48 -0.24 -2.78
N ALA A 126 -8.64 -0.74 -1.86
CA ALA A 126 -9.08 -1.58 -0.75
C ALA A 126 -10.13 -0.85 0.09
N ARG A 127 -9.88 0.44 0.42
CA ARG A 127 -10.82 1.28 1.15
C ARG A 127 -12.19 1.38 0.46
N ARG A 128 -12.22 1.54 -0.86
CA ARG A 128 -13.46 1.65 -1.64
C ARG A 128 -14.14 0.31 -1.87
N LEU A 129 -13.40 -0.68 -2.42
CA LEU A 129 -13.97 -1.96 -2.85
C LEU A 129 -14.42 -2.82 -1.68
N MET A 130 -13.66 -2.81 -0.59
CA MET A 130 -13.98 -3.56 0.62
C MET A 130 -14.79 -2.75 1.62
N ARG A 131 -15.08 -1.46 1.34
CA ARG A 131 -15.84 -0.55 2.21
C ARG A 131 -15.27 -0.53 3.63
N LEU A 132 -13.95 -0.26 3.73
CA LEU A 132 -13.25 -0.29 5.02
C LEU A 132 -13.89 0.67 6.03
N ARG A 133 -14.03 0.21 7.27
CA ARG A 133 -14.47 1.00 8.41
C ARG A 133 -13.54 0.73 9.58
N PHE A 134 -13.14 1.78 10.28
CA PHE A 134 -12.24 1.67 11.42
C PHE A 134 -12.99 1.96 12.71
N THR A 135 -12.83 1.09 13.71
CA THR A 135 -13.37 1.28 15.06
C THR A 135 -12.24 1.58 16.02
N ARG A 136 -12.45 2.54 16.93
CA ARG A 136 -11.46 2.98 17.92
C ARG A 136 -10.13 3.43 17.30
N TYR A 137 -10.17 4.03 16.10
CA TYR A 137 -8.97 4.52 15.43
C TYR A 137 -8.42 5.79 16.08
N ARG A 138 -7.19 5.73 16.55
CA ARG A 138 -6.48 6.84 17.21
C ARG A 138 -5.64 7.59 16.16
N ALA A 139 -6.30 8.43 15.36
CA ALA A 139 -5.68 9.08 14.21
C ALA A 139 -4.41 9.86 14.57
N ALA A 140 -4.44 10.70 15.62
CA ALA A 140 -3.29 11.51 16.02
C ALA A 140 -2.08 10.63 16.43
N ALA A 141 -2.30 9.63 17.30
CA ALA A 141 -1.23 8.74 17.75
C ALA A 141 -0.62 7.95 16.58
N THR A 142 -1.47 7.38 15.71
CA THR A 142 -1.01 6.63 14.54
C THR A 142 -0.24 7.52 13.57
N THR A 143 -0.68 8.78 13.37
CA THR A 143 0.02 9.76 12.52
C THR A 143 1.39 10.12 13.07
N VAL A 144 1.49 10.42 14.36
CA VAL A 144 2.78 10.76 15.00
C VAL A 144 3.77 9.61 14.86
N VAL A 145 3.33 8.37 15.15
CA VAL A 145 4.21 7.20 15.01
C VAL A 145 4.56 6.93 13.56
N ALA A 146 3.63 7.07 12.61
CA ALA A 146 3.91 6.90 11.18
C ALA A 146 4.92 7.96 10.69
N ALA A 147 4.81 9.21 11.13
CA ALA A 147 5.79 10.25 10.83
C ALA A 147 7.18 9.91 11.42
N ALA A 148 7.24 9.42 12.66
CA ALA A 148 8.48 8.97 13.27
C ALA A 148 9.10 7.76 12.53
N VAL A 149 8.28 6.81 12.08
CA VAL A 149 8.71 5.70 11.22
C VAL A 149 9.33 6.23 9.94
N TYR A 150 8.66 7.15 9.25
CA TYR A 150 9.17 7.73 8.00
C TYR A 150 10.50 8.46 8.23
N LEU A 151 10.59 9.30 9.29
CA LEU A 151 11.82 9.99 9.65
C LEU A 151 12.95 9.00 9.99
N ASN A 152 12.68 7.95 10.75
CA ASN A 152 13.68 6.93 11.08
C ASN A 152 14.24 6.25 9.82
N PHE A 153 13.44 6.02 8.79
CA PHE A 153 13.91 5.47 7.52
C PHE A 153 14.88 6.40 6.77
N PHE A 154 14.84 7.71 7.02
CA PHE A 154 15.84 8.65 6.52
C PHE A 154 17.07 8.67 7.42
N THR A 155 16.90 8.74 8.73
CA THR A 155 17.93 9.12 9.70
C THR A 155 18.74 7.94 10.22
N HIS A 156 18.29 6.69 10.10
CA HIS A 156 18.99 5.53 10.69
C HIS A 156 20.38 5.26 10.11
N HIS A 157 20.79 5.98 9.06
CA HIS A 157 22.16 5.94 8.55
C HIS A 157 23.14 6.77 9.39
N TRP A 158 22.64 7.74 10.17
CA TRP A 158 23.42 8.63 11.01
C TRP A 158 23.04 8.55 12.49
N MET A 159 21.88 7.93 12.78
CA MET A 159 21.33 7.78 14.12
C MET A 159 21.02 6.30 14.39
N PRO A 160 20.86 5.88 15.66
CA PRO A 160 20.41 4.53 15.98
C PRO A 160 19.13 4.14 15.24
N ASP A 161 19.07 2.90 14.78
CA ASP A 161 17.88 2.36 14.13
C ASP A 161 16.79 2.06 15.16
N LEU A 162 15.72 2.84 15.11
CA LEU A 162 14.59 2.76 16.04
C LEU A 162 13.44 1.90 15.51
N ARG A 163 13.67 1.04 14.51
CA ARG A 163 12.60 0.21 13.92
C ARG A 163 11.83 -0.59 14.95
N TRP A 164 12.48 -1.24 15.89
CA TRP A 164 11.83 -2.06 16.91
C TRP A 164 11.02 -1.25 17.92
N PRO A 165 11.55 -0.18 18.55
CA PRO A 165 10.75 0.73 19.36
C PRO A 165 9.55 1.32 18.61
N LEU A 166 9.72 1.69 17.34
CA LEU A 166 8.66 2.23 16.51
C LEU A 166 7.61 1.17 16.15
N ALA A 167 8.01 -0.09 15.96
CA ALA A 167 7.08 -1.20 15.77
C ALA A 167 6.21 -1.42 17.01
N LEU A 168 6.80 -1.38 18.21
CA LEU A 168 6.06 -1.44 19.47
C LEU A 168 5.14 -0.24 19.65
N ALA A 169 5.61 0.96 19.36
CA ALA A 169 4.82 2.19 19.41
C ALA A 169 3.62 2.13 18.43
N MET A 170 3.83 1.61 17.21
CA MET A 170 2.77 1.43 16.23
C MET A 170 1.75 0.39 16.70
N ALA A 171 2.21 -0.74 17.25
CA ALA A 171 1.31 -1.74 17.84
C ALA A 171 0.48 -1.14 18.99
N ALA A 172 1.08 -0.33 19.86
CA ALA A 172 0.38 0.37 20.94
C ALA A 172 -0.60 1.43 20.42
N ALA A 173 -0.19 2.24 19.42
CA ALA A 173 -1.05 3.26 18.81
C ALA A 173 -2.30 2.64 18.15
N THR A 174 -2.15 1.45 17.56
CA THR A 174 -3.22 0.72 16.87
C THR A 174 -3.91 -0.32 17.75
N ALA A 175 -3.52 -0.45 19.02
CA ALA A 175 -4.11 -1.39 19.97
C ALA A 175 -5.63 -1.14 20.11
N GLY A 176 -6.43 -2.19 19.93
CA GLY A 176 -7.89 -2.13 19.96
C GLY A 176 -8.53 -1.49 18.72
N THR A 177 -7.76 -1.07 17.72
CA THR A 177 -8.30 -0.63 16.43
C THR A 177 -8.60 -1.82 15.54
N TRP A 178 -9.83 -1.90 15.06
CA TRP A 178 -10.28 -2.94 14.15
C TRP A 178 -10.64 -2.36 12.79
N VAL A 179 -10.22 -3.07 11.75
CA VAL A 179 -10.61 -2.83 10.36
C VAL A 179 -11.79 -3.73 10.04
N GLY A 180 -12.97 -3.16 9.88
CA GLY A 180 -14.14 -3.84 9.33
C GLY A 180 -14.10 -3.79 7.81
N PHE A 181 -14.36 -4.89 7.13
CA PHE A 181 -14.41 -4.98 5.68
C PHE A 181 -15.51 -5.92 5.19
N ARG A 182 -15.92 -5.76 3.94
CA ARG A 182 -16.97 -6.58 3.30
C ARG A 182 -16.40 -7.43 2.18
N VAL A 183 -16.85 -8.70 2.14
CA VAL A 183 -16.60 -9.62 1.04
C VAL A 183 -17.94 -10.23 0.62
N GLY A 184 -18.45 -9.83 -0.54
CA GLY A 184 -19.82 -10.17 -0.93
C GLY A 184 -20.84 -9.60 0.07
N ALA A 185 -21.71 -10.46 0.59
CA ALA A 185 -22.71 -10.09 1.59
C ALA A 185 -22.16 -10.09 3.04
N HIS A 186 -21.00 -10.69 3.28
CA HIS A 186 -20.44 -10.91 4.61
C HIS A 186 -19.55 -9.77 5.08
N ARG A 187 -19.57 -9.52 6.40
CA ARG A 187 -18.71 -8.55 7.07
C ARG A 187 -17.68 -9.29 7.91
N TYR A 188 -16.46 -8.87 7.79
CA TYR A 188 -15.30 -9.38 8.53
C TYR A 188 -14.63 -8.23 9.28
N ARG A 189 -13.81 -8.57 10.26
CA ARG A 189 -12.99 -7.61 10.99
C ARG A 189 -11.63 -8.21 11.28
N LEU A 190 -10.60 -7.37 11.27
CA LEU A 190 -9.22 -7.72 11.52
C LEU A 190 -8.57 -6.61 12.36
N PRO A 191 -7.69 -6.91 13.32
CA PRO A 191 -6.90 -5.87 13.98
C PRO A 191 -6.05 -5.08 12.97
N LEU A 192 -5.99 -3.75 13.11
CA LEU A 192 -5.26 -2.90 12.15
C LEU A 192 -3.77 -3.26 12.09
N ALA A 193 -3.12 -3.54 13.24
CA ALA A 193 -1.73 -3.98 13.28
C ALA A 193 -1.50 -5.27 12.47
N VAL A 194 -2.42 -6.24 12.54
CA VAL A 194 -2.34 -7.49 11.75
C VAL A 194 -2.48 -7.18 10.26
N SER A 195 -3.33 -6.21 9.89
CA SER A 195 -3.43 -5.77 8.49
C SER A 195 -2.11 -5.23 7.97
N PHE A 196 -1.38 -4.43 8.76
CA PHE A 196 -0.06 -3.90 8.37
C PHE A 196 0.97 -5.02 8.18
N VAL A 197 0.97 -6.02 9.07
CA VAL A 197 1.87 -7.18 8.94
C VAL A 197 1.56 -7.98 7.69
N LEU A 198 0.29 -8.30 7.43
CA LEU A 198 -0.12 -9.07 6.24
C LEU A 198 0.19 -8.32 4.94
N ILE A 199 -0.09 -7.02 4.87
CA ILE A 199 0.23 -6.20 3.69
C ILE A 199 1.75 -6.12 3.53
N GLY A 200 2.51 -5.91 4.60
CA GLY A 200 3.97 -5.89 4.60
C GLY A 200 4.58 -7.19 4.05
N PHE A 201 3.99 -8.34 4.38
CA PHE A 201 4.39 -9.63 3.82
C PHE A 201 4.23 -9.67 2.29
N PHE A 202 3.06 -9.27 1.78
CA PHE A 202 2.84 -9.24 0.32
C PHE A 202 3.68 -8.19 -0.39
N LEU A 203 4.00 -7.06 0.26
CA LEU A 203 4.94 -6.08 -0.27
C LEU A 203 6.36 -6.65 -0.36
N TRP A 204 6.80 -7.40 0.65
CA TRP A 204 8.08 -8.11 0.60
C TRP A 204 8.11 -9.17 -0.51
N VAL A 205 7.02 -9.91 -0.75
CA VAL A 205 6.90 -10.84 -1.89
C VAL A 205 6.99 -10.08 -3.22
N ALA A 206 6.26 -8.96 -3.34
CA ALA A 206 6.30 -8.11 -4.54
C ALA A 206 7.69 -7.51 -4.78
N GLU A 207 8.43 -7.15 -3.72
CA GLU A 207 9.81 -6.68 -3.79
C GLU A 207 10.76 -7.75 -4.33
N ASN A 208 10.60 -9.01 -3.91
CA ASN A 208 11.34 -10.14 -4.48
C ASN A 208 11.06 -10.27 -5.98
N ALA A 209 9.82 -10.20 -6.40
CA ALA A 209 9.45 -10.25 -7.81
C ALA A 209 10.03 -9.06 -8.59
N ALA A 210 9.96 -7.84 -8.04
CA ALA A 210 10.47 -6.63 -8.67
C ALA A 210 11.99 -6.65 -8.84
N THR A 211 12.75 -7.08 -7.82
CA THR A 211 14.21 -7.22 -7.91
C THR A 211 14.61 -8.36 -8.84
N TYR A 212 13.86 -9.45 -8.89
CA TYR A 212 14.11 -10.55 -9.84
C TYR A 212 13.99 -10.08 -11.29
N VAL A 213 13.00 -9.26 -11.61
CA VAL A 213 12.85 -8.65 -12.94
C VAL A 213 13.69 -7.38 -13.12
N GLY A 214 14.60 -7.06 -12.19
CA GLY A 214 15.58 -5.98 -12.27
C GLY A 214 14.98 -4.58 -12.30
N ALA A 215 13.92 -4.36 -11.51
CA ALA A 215 13.43 -3.02 -11.28
C ALA A 215 14.50 -2.18 -10.55
N TRP A 216 15.17 -2.75 -9.57
CA TRP A 216 16.37 -2.24 -8.88
C TRP A 216 17.19 -3.42 -8.36
N SER A 217 18.38 -3.16 -7.81
CA SER A 217 19.25 -4.19 -7.26
C SER A 217 19.77 -3.79 -5.89
N TYR A 218 19.77 -4.73 -4.96
CA TYR A 218 20.47 -4.62 -3.69
C TYR A 218 21.95 -4.95 -3.85
N PRO A 219 22.85 -4.45 -2.98
CA PRO A 219 24.28 -4.74 -3.08
C PRO A 219 24.62 -6.25 -3.20
N GLN A 220 23.92 -7.11 -2.46
CA GLN A 220 24.11 -8.56 -2.53
C GLN A 220 23.58 -9.20 -3.83
N GLN A 221 22.78 -8.47 -4.61
CA GLN A 221 22.19 -8.96 -5.85
C GLN A 221 22.98 -8.56 -7.11
N LEU A 222 24.07 -7.79 -6.97
CA LEU A 222 24.86 -7.30 -8.11
C LEU A 222 25.60 -8.42 -8.83
N ALA A 223 26.04 -9.47 -8.12
CA ALA A 223 26.69 -10.66 -8.70
C ALA A 223 25.70 -11.73 -9.20
N GLY A 224 24.44 -11.61 -8.86
CA GLY A 224 23.35 -12.53 -9.21
C GLY A 224 22.19 -12.34 -8.24
N TRP A 225 20.98 -12.58 -8.72
CA TRP A 225 19.80 -12.38 -7.90
C TRP A 225 19.78 -13.34 -6.70
N GLN A 226 19.47 -12.77 -5.54
CA GLN A 226 19.24 -13.46 -4.28
C GLN A 226 17.96 -12.95 -3.63
N PRO A 227 17.25 -13.75 -2.82
CA PRO A 227 16.06 -13.32 -2.11
C PRO A 227 16.33 -12.09 -1.25
N VAL A 228 15.37 -11.18 -1.22
CA VAL A 228 15.38 -9.99 -0.38
C VAL A 228 15.36 -10.43 1.09
N PRO A 229 16.26 -9.91 1.96
CA PRO A 229 16.33 -10.32 3.36
C PRO A 229 15.00 -10.14 4.10
N LEU A 230 14.65 -11.07 5.01
CA LEU A 230 13.43 -11.02 5.81
C LEU A 230 13.32 -9.75 6.67
N THR A 231 14.43 -9.09 6.99
CA THR A 231 14.43 -7.80 7.68
C THR A 231 13.65 -6.72 6.92
N LYS A 232 13.54 -6.84 5.59
CA LYS A 232 12.76 -5.94 4.74
C LYS A 232 11.25 -6.15 4.91
N PHE A 233 10.81 -7.36 5.24
CA PHE A 233 9.41 -7.61 5.59
C PHE A 233 8.95 -6.72 6.77
N GLY A 234 9.75 -6.66 7.85
CA GLY A 234 9.46 -5.75 8.98
C GLY A 234 9.45 -4.27 8.58
N ALA A 235 10.36 -3.86 7.68
CA ALA A 235 10.38 -2.51 7.14
C ALA A 235 9.09 -2.18 6.37
N TRP A 236 8.63 -3.07 5.50
CA TRP A 236 7.37 -2.90 4.76
C TRP A 236 6.14 -2.87 5.68
N SER A 237 6.14 -3.70 6.74
CA SER A 237 5.05 -3.70 7.73
C SER A 237 4.94 -2.36 8.49
N LEU A 238 6.03 -1.63 8.62
CA LEU A 238 6.02 -0.28 9.18
C LEU A 238 5.69 0.78 8.12
N LEU A 239 6.28 0.71 6.93
CA LEU A 239 6.08 1.70 5.87
C LEU A 239 4.64 1.76 5.37
N ILE A 240 3.91 0.64 5.36
CA ILE A 240 2.49 0.66 4.99
C ILE A 240 1.67 1.58 5.90
N SER A 241 2.05 1.75 7.17
CA SER A 241 1.37 2.66 8.08
C SER A 241 1.44 4.12 7.63
N VAL A 242 2.55 4.52 7.00
CA VAL A 242 2.73 5.87 6.44
C VAL A 242 1.75 6.09 5.29
N THR A 243 1.71 5.16 4.33
CA THR A 243 0.77 5.23 3.21
C THR A 243 -0.68 5.21 3.70
N PHE A 244 -0.99 4.36 4.68
CA PHE A 244 -2.33 4.29 5.27
C PHE A 244 -2.75 5.63 5.88
N VAL A 245 -1.90 6.25 6.69
CA VAL A 245 -2.16 7.55 7.31
C VAL A 245 -2.37 8.64 6.26
N LEU A 246 -1.54 8.68 5.22
CA LEU A 246 -1.70 9.64 4.12
C LEU A 246 -3.06 9.47 3.41
N VAL A 247 -3.43 8.22 3.09
CA VAL A 247 -4.72 7.92 2.45
C VAL A 247 -5.89 8.34 3.34
N GLU A 248 -5.83 8.04 4.65
CA GLU A 248 -6.92 8.39 5.57
C GLU A 248 -7.05 9.92 5.75
N HIS A 249 -5.95 10.66 5.87
CA HIS A 249 -5.99 12.12 5.96
C HIS A 249 -6.56 12.76 4.70
N LEU A 250 -6.04 12.37 3.53
CA LEU A 250 -6.52 12.91 2.25
C LEU A 250 -7.96 12.46 1.94
N ALA A 251 -8.38 11.31 2.44
CA ALA A 251 -9.77 10.88 2.34
C ALA A 251 -10.71 11.66 3.28
N ALA A 252 -10.22 12.09 4.45
CA ALA A 252 -10.99 12.89 5.40
C ALA A 252 -11.15 14.35 4.96
N SER A 253 -10.19 14.91 4.22
CA SER A 253 -10.14 16.33 3.80
C SER A 253 -11.06 16.69 2.65
N GLY A 254 -12.00 15.82 2.21
CA GLY A 254 -12.89 16.10 1.09
C GLY A 254 -14.21 16.75 1.48
N PRO A 255 -14.76 17.66 0.64
CA PRO A 255 -16.08 18.24 0.89
C PRO A 255 -17.14 17.12 0.91
N GLY A 256 -17.83 16.96 2.03
CA GLY A 256 -18.95 16.02 2.16
C GLY A 256 -19.00 15.12 3.39
N ARG A 257 -18.16 15.34 4.42
CA ARG A 257 -18.36 14.73 5.74
C ARG A 257 -18.50 15.81 6.81
N THR A 258 -19.66 16.43 6.87
CA THR A 258 -20.16 16.98 8.12
C THR A 258 -20.22 15.86 9.15
N ALA A 259 -19.80 16.18 10.37
CA ALA A 259 -19.74 15.31 11.52
C ALA A 259 -20.95 14.36 11.59
N GLY A 260 -20.66 13.08 11.89
CA GLY A 260 -21.67 12.06 12.00
C GLY A 260 -22.83 12.47 12.86
N HIS A 261 -24.00 12.37 12.29
CA HIS A 261 -25.25 12.35 13.06
C HIS A 261 -25.28 11.03 13.85
N PRO A 262 -25.45 11.08 15.16
CA PRO A 262 -25.67 9.87 15.95
C PRO A 262 -27.16 9.51 15.82
N GLU A 263 -27.53 8.81 14.77
CA GLU A 263 -28.80 8.14 14.68
C GLU A 263 -28.56 6.65 14.57
N ASP A 264 -28.71 6.01 15.71
CA ASP A 264 -29.27 4.69 15.96
C ASP A 264 -29.45 4.55 17.46
N GLY A 265 -30.44 5.31 17.96
CA GLY A 265 -31.10 5.00 19.23
C GLY A 265 -31.87 3.70 19.04
N PRO A 266 -32.00 2.88 20.09
CA PRO A 266 -32.78 1.66 20.03
C PRO A 266 -34.26 2.02 19.84
N THR A 267 -34.85 1.60 18.72
CA THR A 267 -36.33 1.59 18.58
C THR A 267 -36.90 0.69 19.65
N ALA A 268 -37.52 1.30 20.63
CA ALA A 268 -38.35 0.62 21.62
C ALA A 268 -39.48 -0.08 20.86
N VAL A 269 -39.49 -1.39 20.92
CA VAL A 269 -40.66 -2.21 20.57
C VAL A 269 -41.67 -2.00 21.67
N SER A 270 -42.73 -1.26 21.37
CA SER A 270 -43.90 -1.16 22.26
C SER A 270 -44.71 -2.45 22.14
N ASP A 271 -44.62 -3.31 23.15
CA ASP A 271 -45.60 -4.35 23.40
C ASP A 271 -46.94 -3.73 23.70
N SER A 272 -47.87 -3.75 22.77
CA SER A 272 -49.27 -3.56 23.05
C SER A 272 -49.95 -4.93 23.13
N PHE A 273 -49.95 -5.51 24.33
CA PHE A 273 -50.95 -6.52 24.71
C PHE A 273 -52.34 -5.85 24.71
N LYS A 274 -53.23 -6.28 23.82
CA LYS A 274 -54.67 -6.12 23.98
C LYS A 274 -55.27 -7.48 24.28
N THR A 275 -55.71 -7.61 25.50
CA THR A 275 -56.70 -8.57 25.97
C THR A 275 -58.03 -8.34 25.26
N GLY A 276 -58.66 -9.44 24.79
CA GLY A 276 -60.00 -9.52 24.24
C GLY A 276 -60.24 -10.95 23.78
#